data_ffd9775a307e3ea0505e3a58d9014594
#
_entry.id   ffd9775a307e3ea0505e3a58d9014594
#
_cell.length_a   1.000
_cell.length_b   1.000
_cell.length_c   1.000
_cell.angle_alpha   90.00
_cell.angle_beta   90.00
_cell.angle_gamma   90.00
#
_symmetry.space_group_name_H-M   'P 1'
#
loop_
_entity.id
_entity.type
_entity.pdbx_description
1 polymer ?
#
loop_
_entity_poly.entity_id
_entity_poly.type
_entity_poly.pdbx_seq_one_letter_code
_entity_poly.pdbx_strand_id
1 'polypeptide(L)'
;MSPGGHLVTTAAACTAVYAGTGSVELVAGLAAGGFLIDVDHAVDYVLFERQRDLRPAAFLRYYLGGRVERVVLVLHSYELLAILAALAWLTQVEWLWGWVFGMLLHLPLDIIFNGKFASGGLVPFYSFIVRARAGFRAARFADRRMKPVPADQFWTPFFVGGRLADEPVERAAPPAPRSVAVRG
;
A
#
# COMPACT_ATOMS: atom_id res chain seq x y z
N MET A 1 1.31 3.01 -6.34
CA MET A 1 2.34 3.26 -7.41
C MET A 1 3.49 2.27 -7.19
N SER A 2 4.55 2.26 -8.04
CA SER A 2 5.75 1.46 -7.75
C SER A 2 6.58 2.12 -6.65
N PRO A 3 7.40 1.34 -5.88
CA PRO A 3 8.28 1.95 -4.86
C PRO A 3 9.23 3.00 -5.43
N GLY A 4 9.81 2.75 -6.61
CA GLY A 4 10.65 3.71 -7.30
C GLY A 4 9.89 4.96 -7.77
N GLY A 5 8.63 4.81 -8.13
CA GLY A 5 7.75 5.93 -8.43
C GLY A 5 7.54 6.84 -7.21
N HIS A 6 7.23 6.26 -6.03
CA HIS A 6 7.12 7.03 -4.79
C HIS A 6 8.43 7.71 -4.41
N LEU A 7 9.57 7.03 -4.59
CA LEU A 7 10.88 7.63 -4.34
C LEU A 7 11.11 8.89 -5.21
N VAL A 8 10.88 8.78 -6.51
CA VAL A 8 11.10 9.88 -7.46
C VAL A 8 10.14 11.05 -7.20
N THR A 9 8.85 10.78 -7.04
CA THR A 9 7.85 11.84 -6.80
C THR A 9 8.07 12.52 -5.46
N THR A 10 8.39 11.77 -4.41
CA THR A 10 8.70 12.34 -3.09
C THR A 10 9.99 13.16 -3.13
N ALA A 11 11.04 12.68 -3.79
CA ALA A 11 12.30 13.44 -3.93
C ALA A 11 12.07 14.77 -4.67
N ALA A 12 11.29 14.77 -5.75
CA ALA A 12 10.94 15.98 -6.48
C ALA A 12 10.12 16.95 -5.60
N ALA A 13 9.14 16.45 -4.85
CA ALA A 13 8.35 17.27 -3.92
C ALA A 13 9.22 17.84 -2.78
N CYS A 14 10.11 17.04 -2.19
CA CYS A 14 11.06 17.49 -1.18
C CYS A 14 11.96 18.62 -1.70
N THR A 15 12.47 18.46 -2.92
CA THR A 15 13.31 19.50 -3.56
C THR A 15 12.54 20.81 -3.75
N ALA A 16 11.31 20.74 -4.27
CA ALA A 16 10.46 21.91 -4.49
C ALA A 16 10.10 22.61 -3.17
N VAL A 17 9.73 21.83 -2.14
CA VAL A 17 9.39 22.37 -0.81
C VAL A 17 10.62 23.01 -0.16
N TYR A 18 11.78 22.37 -0.23
CA TYR A 18 13.02 22.95 0.31
C TYR A 18 13.40 24.25 -0.40
N ALA A 19 13.31 24.28 -1.71
CA ALA A 19 13.59 25.50 -2.49
C ALA A 19 12.65 26.67 -2.17
N GLY A 20 11.40 26.37 -1.83
CA GLY A 20 10.40 27.40 -1.49
C GLY A 20 10.39 27.83 -0.02
N THR A 21 10.77 26.96 0.92
CA THR A 21 10.62 27.20 2.37
C THR A 21 11.94 27.25 3.13
N GLY A 22 12.97 26.54 2.66
CA GLY A 22 14.23 26.30 3.40
C GLY A 22 14.07 25.39 4.63
N SER A 23 12.87 24.87 4.91
CA SER A 23 12.59 24.08 6.12
C SER A 23 13.02 22.63 5.93
N VAL A 24 14.04 22.20 6.69
CA VAL A 24 14.51 20.80 6.76
C VAL A 24 13.46 19.92 7.46
N GLU A 25 12.79 20.45 8.48
CA GLU A 25 11.77 19.71 9.25
C GLU A 25 10.55 19.37 8.38
N LEU A 26 10.06 20.33 7.61
CA LEU A 26 8.97 20.11 6.67
C LEU A 26 9.33 19.05 5.62
N VAL A 27 10.55 19.13 5.07
CA VAL A 27 11.06 18.16 4.08
C VAL A 27 11.24 16.78 4.69
N ALA A 28 11.77 16.67 5.92
CA ALA A 28 11.91 15.39 6.61
C ALA A 28 10.54 14.71 6.83
N GLY A 29 9.55 15.48 7.27
CA GLY A 29 8.18 15.00 7.39
C GLY A 29 7.59 14.56 6.05
N LEU A 30 7.79 15.34 5.00
CA LEU A 30 7.31 15.01 3.65
C LEU A 30 7.96 13.72 3.11
N ALA A 31 9.24 13.51 3.35
CA ALA A 31 9.93 12.27 3.01
C ALA A 31 9.38 11.08 3.80
N ALA A 32 9.06 11.27 5.09
CA ALA A 32 8.45 10.24 5.92
C ALA A 32 7.07 9.82 5.42
N GLY A 33 6.18 10.77 5.14
CA GLY A 33 4.83 10.50 4.67
C GLY A 33 4.73 10.14 3.17
N GLY A 34 5.70 10.57 2.35
CA GLY A 34 5.68 10.36 0.90
C GLY A 34 6.39 9.09 0.42
N PHE A 35 7.41 8.62 1.18
CA PHE A 35 8.18 7.44 0.81
C PHE A 35 8.37 6.45 1.96
N LEU A 36 8.78 6.92 3.15
CA LEU A 36 9.06 6.01 4.27
C LEU A 36 7.78 5.40 4.86
N ILE A 37 6.60 5.92 4.51
CA ILE A 37 5.31 5.31 4.86
C ILE A 37 5.23 3.85 4.42
N ASP A 38 5.87 3.47 3.32
CA ASP A 38 5.93 2.10 2.80
C ASP A 38 6.64 1.10 3.74
N VAL A 39 7.25 1.60 4.83
CA VAL A 39 7.85 0.72 5.84
C VAL A 39 6.83 -0.19 6.50
N ASP A 40 5.55 0.18 6.56
CA ASP A 40 4.52 -0.67 7.15
C ASP A 40 4.23 -1.92 6.30
N HIS A 41 4.49 -1.89 4.99
CA HIS A 41 4.52 -3.11 4.18
C HIS A 41 5.59 -4.09 4.65
N ALA A 42 6.77 -3.59 5.09
CA ALA A 42 7.81 -4.44 5.66
C ALA A 42 7.40 -4.96 7.06
N VAL A 43 6.71 -4.14 7.84
CA VAL A 43 6.13 -4.56 9.13
C VAL A 43 5.09 -5.67 8.91
N ASP A 44 4.16 -5.50 7.99
CA ASP A 44 3.16 -6.51 7.64
C ASP A 44 3.84 -7.81 7.16
N TYR A 45 4.88 -7.70 6.32
CA TYR A 45 5.63 -8.83 5.79
C TYR A 45 6.25 -9.69 6.90
N VAL A 46 6.83 -9.06 7.92
CA VAL A 46 7.49 -9.77 9.01
C VAL A 46 6.47 -10.27 10.04
N LEU A 47 5.56 -9.41 10.50
CA LEU A 47 4.70 -9.69 11.66
C LEU A 47 3.44 -10.48 11.29
N PHE A 48 2.77 -10.10 10.20
CA PHE A 48 1.47 -10.69 9.86
C PHE A 48 1.56 -11.78 8.80
N GLU A 49 2.47 -11.62 7.82
CA GLU A 49 2.76 -12.63 6.79
C GLU A 49 3.82 -13.62 7.24
N ARG A 50 4.50 -13.37 8.40
CA ARG A 50 5.50 -14.24 9.04
C ARG A 50 6.65 -14.65 8.11
N GLN A 51 7.02 -13.77 7.19
CA GLN A 51 8.13 -14.00 6.29
C GLN A 51 9.46 -13.75 6.99
N ARG A 52 10.46 -14.59 6.70
CA ARG A 52 11.78 -14.54 7.34
C ARG A 52 12.91 -14.12 6.39
N ASP A 53 12.65 -14.12 5.10
CA ASP A 53 13.63 -13.67 4.11
C ASP A 53 13.59 -12.15 3.98
N LEU A 54 14.47 -11.46 4.71
CA LEU A 54 14.52 -10.00 4.78
C LEU A 54 15.27 -9.35 3.60
N ARG A 55 15.68 -10.12 2.59
CA ARG A 55 16.31 -9.54 1.39
C ARG A 55 15.30 -8.66 0.66
N PRO A 56 15.66 -7.42 0.27
CA PRO A 56 14.73 -6.52 -0.42
C PRO A 56 14.10 -7.12 -1.68
N ALA A 57 14.86 -7.93 -2.43
CA ALA A 57 14.34 -8.63 -3.61
C ALA A 57 13.27 -9.69 -3.27
N ALA A 58 13.39 -10.38 -2.12
CA ALA A 58 12.40 -11.34 -1.65
C ALA A 58 11.11 -10.63 -1.23
N PHE A 59 11.23 -9.54 -0.50
CA PHE A 59 10.13 -8.68 -0.11
C PHE A 59 9.36 -8.15 -1.33
N LEU A 60 10.03 -7.57 -2.31
CA LEU A 60 9.40 -7.07 -3.53
C LEU A 60 8.68 -8.19 -4.31
N ARG A 61 9.30 -9.35 -4.45
CA ARG A 61 8.67 -10.51 -5.10
C ARG A 61 7.40 -10.95 -4.39
N TYR A 62 7.38 -10.89 -3.06
CA TYR A 62 6.22 -11.28 -2.26
C TYR A 62 5.06 -10.34 -2.51
N TYR A 63 5.29 -9.02 -2.35
CA TYR A 63 4.25 -8.00 -2.52
C TYR A 63 3.81 -7.86 -3.98
N LEU A 64 4.74 -7.63 -4.88
CA LEU A 64 4.42 -7.37 -6.29
C LEU A 64 4.00 -8.62 -7.06
N GLY A 65 4.26 -9.81 -6.50
CA GLY A 65 3.77 -11.10 -7.02
C GLY A 65 2.39 -11.51 -6.50
N GLY A 66 1.73 -10.64 -5.71
CA GLY A 66 0.37 -10.88 -5.23
C GLY A 66 0.23 -12.04 -4.23
N ARG A 67 1.26 -12.28 -3.41
CA ARG A 67 1.26 -13.35 -2.40
C ARG A 67 0.72 -12.90 -1.05
N VAL A 68 0.43 -11.63 -0.89
CA VAL A 68 -0.02 -11.03 0.36
C VAL A 68 -1.41 -11.53 0.70
N GLU A 69 -1.57 -12.09 1.90
CA GLU A 69 -2.85 -12.56 2.43
C GLU A 69 -3.50 -11.54 3.36
N ARG A 70 -2.67 -10.79 4.11
CA ARG A 70 -3.13 -9.81 5.10
C ARG A 70 -2.53 -8.42 4.83
N VAL A 71 -3.34 -7.40 5.03
CA VAL A 71 -2.98 -5.99 4.81
C VAL A 71 -3.46 -5.16 5.99
N VAL A 72 -2.62 -5.02 7.00
CA VAL A 72 -2.92 -4.20 8.18
C VAL A 72 -2.59 -2.74 7.90
N LEU A 73 -1.36 -2.44 7.46
CA LEU A 73 -0.90 -1.18 6.87
C LEU A 73 -1.39 0.07 7.65
N VAL A 74 -0.98 0.18 8.90
CA VAL A 74 -1.45 1.25 9.80
C VAL A 74 -1.15 2.64 9.23
N LEU A 75 0.04 2.82 8.62
CA LEU A 75 0.47 4.09 8.07
C LEU A 75 -0.31 4.47 6.81
N HIS A 76 -0.80 3.50 6.03
CA HIS A 76 -1.61 3.73 4.83
C HIS A 76 -3.09 3.86 5.19
N SER A 77 -3.44 4.82 6.06
CA SER A 77 -4.85 4.99 6.45
C SER A 77 -5.30 6.45 6.51
N TYR A 78 -6.54 6.67 6.07
CA TYR A 78 -7.20 7.97 6.18
C TYR A 78 -7.36 8.40 7.63
N GLU A 79 -7.59 7.45 8.54
CA GLU A 79 -7.74 7.69 9.96
C GLU A 79 -6.44 8.25 10.56
N LEU A 80 -5.28 7.66 10.22
CA LEU A 80 -4.00 8.20 10.67
C LEU A 80 -3.74 9.57 10.03
N LEU A 81 -4.03 9.74 8.75
CA LEU A 81 -3.90 11.05 8.07
C LEU A 81 -4.72 12.12 8.80
N ALA A 82 -5.98 11.81 9.17
CA ALA A 82 -6.83 12.75 9.91
C ALA A 82 -6.27 13.07 11.30
N ILE A 83 -5.75 12.06 12.03
CA ILE A 83 -5.11 12.26 13.34
C ILE A 83 -3.87 13.14 13.21
N LEU A 84 -2.99 12.84 12.25
CA LEU A 84 -1.78 13.63 12.03
C LEU A 84 -2.09 15.06 11.60
N ALA A 85 -3.12 15.27 10.75
CA ALA A 85 -3.56 16.59 10.36
C ALA A 85 -4.11 17.39 11.55
N ALA A 86 -4.89 16.76 12.44
CA ALA A 86 -5.36 17.40 13.66
C ALA A 86 -4.20 17.76 14.60
N LEU A 87 -3.23 16.85 14.79
CA LEU A 87 -2.04 17.11 15.59
C LEU A 87 -1.18 18.24 15.01
N ALA A 88 -0.95 18.23 13.68
CA ALA A 88 -0.23 19.30 13.00
C ALA A 88 -0.90 20.65 13.18
N TRP A 89 -2.24 20.67 13.07
CA TRP A 89 -3.03 21.89 13.28
C TRP A 89 -2.95 22.42 14.71
N LEU A 90 -3.04 21.53 15.71
CA LEU A 90 -3.02 21.91 17.12
C LEU A 90 -1.63 22.34 17.60
N THR A 91 -0.59 21.68 17.09
CA THR A 91 0.79 21.90 17.57
C THR A 91 1.59 22.85 16.71
N GLN A 92 1.17 23.08 15.46
CA GLN A 92 1.89 23.87 14.43
C GLN A 92 3.33 23.38 14.16
N VAL A 93 3.61 22.10 14.45
CA VAL A 93 4.93 21.49 14.23
C VAL A 93 5.15 21.20 12.75
N GLU A 94 6.21 21.74 12.16
CA GLU A 94 6.46 21.69 10.72
C GLU A 94 6.65 20.26 10.18
N TRP A 95 7.36 19.39 10.90
CA TRP A 95 7.57 18.03 10.42
C TRP A 95 6.25 17.21 10.38
N LEU A 96 5.28 17.51 11.26
CA LEU A 96 3.94 16.91 11.19
C LEU A 96 3.19 17.37 9.94
N TRP A 97 3.26 18.65 9.60
CA TRP A 97 2.71 19.16 8.34
C TRP A 97 3.38 18.51 7.13
N GLY A 98 4.71 18.37 7.17
CA GLY A 98 5.44 17.63 6.14
C GLY A 98 4.90 16.22 5.97
N TRP A 99 4.70 15.47 7.07
CA TRP A 99 4.16 14.12 7.02
C TRP A 99 2.75 14.08 6.42
N VAL A 100 1.87 14.98 6.84
CA VAL A 100 0.52 15.11 6.27
C VAL A 100 0.59 15.35 4.76
N PHE A 101 1.42 16.28 4.30
CA PHE A 101 1.59 16.54 2.86
C PHE A 101 2.20 15.35 2.11
N GLY A 102 3.14 14.64 2.73
CA GLY A 102 3.68 13.39 2.20
C GLY A 102 2.60 12.32 2.00
N MET A 103 1.74 12.10 2.98
CA MET A 103 0.61 11.16 2.88
C MET A 103 -0.42 11.61 1.84
N LEU A 104 -0.72 12.91 1.77
CA LEU A 104 -1.61 13.49 0.75
C LEU A 104 -1.05 13.35 -0.68
N LEU A 105 0.27 13.27 -0.83
CA LEU A 105 0.91 12.93 -2.10
C LEU A 105 0.84 11.42 -2.35
N HIS A 106 1.19 10.60 -1.37
CA HIS A 106 1.36 9.13 -1.50
C HIS A 106 0.04 8.41 -1.77
N LEU A 107 -0.97 8.59 -0.91
CA LEU A 107 -2.22 7.81 -0.98
C LEU A 107 -3.00 8.01 -2.29
N PRO A 108 -3.17 9.23 -2.84
CA PRO A 108 -3.81 9.40 -4.14
C PRO A 108 -3.03 8.77 -5.29
N LEU A 109 -1.70 8.85 -5.28
CA LEU A 109 -0.87 8.19 -6.29
C LEU A 109 -1.06 6.68 -6.26
N ASP A 110 -1.16 6.10 -5.08
CA ASP A 110 -1.45 4.69 -4.94
C ASP A 110 -2.83 4.31 -5.45
N ILE A 111 -3.86 5.08 -5.13
CA ILE A 111 -5.22 4.85 -5.65
C ILE A 111 -5.23 4.88 -7.17
N ILE A 112 -4.55 5.86 -7.77
CA ILE A 112 -4.52 6.05 -9.23
C ILE A 112 -3.75 4.90 -9.91
N PHE A 113 -2.52 4.63 -9.46
CA PHE A 113 -1.63 3.68 -10.16
C PHE A 113 -1.89 2.22 -9.81
N ASN A 114 -2.38 1.94 -8.60
CA ASN A 114 -2.67 0.57 -8.13
C ASN A 114 -4.15 0.20 -8.29
N GLY A 115 -5.03 1.12 -8.65
CA GLY A 115 -6.46 0.86 -8.85
C GLY A 115 -6.77 -0.28 -9.83
N LYS A 116 -5.86 -0.55 -10.77
CA LYS A 116 -5.95 -1.67 -11.71
C LYS A 116 -5.95 -3.06 -11.06
N PHE A 117 -5.51 -3.19 -9.81
CA PHE A 117 -5.44 -4.47 -9.09
C PHE A 117 -6.74 -4.85 -8.37
N ALA A 118 -7.70 -3.93 -8.33
CA ALA A 118 -8.99 -4.12 -7.68
C ALA A 118 -10.14 -3.77 -8.64
N SER A 119 -11.11 -4.67 -8.80
CA SER A 119 -12.29 -4.42 -9.66
C SER A 119 -13.22 -3.35 -9.09
N GLY A 120 -13.26 -3.20 -7.77
CA GLY A 120 -14.06 -2.20 -7.04
C GLY A 120 -13.34 -0.89 -6.73
N GLY A 121 -12.09 -0.72 -7.22
CA GLY A 121 -11.23 0.41 -6.86
C GLY A 121 -10.60 0.29 -5.47
N LEU A 122 -9.59 1.12 -5.19
CA LEU A 122 -8.81 1.07 -3.95
C LEU A 122 -9.22 2.12 -2.90
N VAL A 123 -10.19 2.99 -3.16
CA VAL A 123 -10.57 4.04 -2.20
C VAL A 123 -10.95 3.46 -0.82
N PRO A 124 -11.79 2.40 -0.71
CA PRO A 124 -12.11 1.81 0.59
C PRO A 124 -10.93 1.10 1.25
N PHE A 125 -9.94 0.66 0.48
CA PHE A 125 -8.75 -0.01 0.98
C PHE A 125 -7.94 0.87 1.95
N TYR A 126 -7.87 2.17 1.72
CA TYR A 126 -7.10 3.09 2.56
C TYR A 126 -7.82 3.52 3.85
N SER A 127 -9.01 2.99 4.16
CA SER A 127 -9.59 3.08 5.50
C SER A 127 -9.16 1.90 6.36
N PHE A 128 -8.49 2.18 7.48
CA PHE A 128 -8.11 1.16 8.46
C PHE A 128 -9.34 0.44 9.03
N ILE A 129 -10.41 1.19 9.30
CA ILE A 129 -11.67 0.64 9.83
C ILE A 129 -12.29 -0.34 8.83
N VAL A 130 -12.27 -0.02 7.53
CA VAL A 130 -12.80 -0.90 6.49
C VAL A 130 -11.94 -2.17 6.38
N ARG A 131 -10.61 -2.05 6.42
CA ARG A 131 -9.71 -3.22 6.45
C ARG A 131 -9.94 -4.10 7.68
N ALA A 132 -10.10 -3.49 8.85
CA ALA A 132 -10.37 -4.23 10.08
C ALA A 132 -11.69 -5.01 9.99
N ARG A 133 -12.77 -4.40 9.49
CA ARG A 133 -14.06 -5.06 9.26
C ARG A 133 -13.96 -6.19 8.23
N ALA A 134 -13.06 -6.10 7.29
CA ALA A 134 -12.76 -7.16 6.31
C ALA A 134 -11.81 -8.24 6.87
N GLY A 135 -11.41 -8.17 8.15
CA GLY A 135 -10.44 -9.05 8.80
C GLY A 135 -9.04 -8.94 8.21
N PHE A 136 -8.70 -7.77 7.68
CA PHE A 136 -7.43 -7.47 7.02
C PHE A 136 -7.08 -8.39 5.84
N ARG A 137 -8.07 -9.08 5.25
CA ARG A 137 -7.85 -10.02 4.15
C ARG A 137 -7.61 -9.28 2.83
N ALA A 138 -6.42 -9.42 2.25
CA ALA A 138 -6.04 -8.79 0.99
C ALA A 138 -7.00 -9.12 -0.17
N ALA A 139 -7.49 -10.36 -0.24
CA ALA A 139 -8.43 -10.83 -1.27
C ALA A 139 -9.80 -10.11 -1.28
N ARG A 140 -10.11 -9.32 -0.24
CA ARG A 140 -11.32 -8.48 -0.23
C ARG A 140 -11.15 -7.19 -1.03
N PHE A 141 -9.92 -6.80 -1.32
CA PHE A 141 -9.59 -5.52 -1.96
C PHE A 141 -8.87 -5.70 -3.29
N ALA A 142 -7.92 -6.66 -3.37
CA ALA A 142 -7.19 -6.98 -4.57
C ALA A 142 -7.68 -8.35 -5.08
N ASP A 143 -8.47 -8.35 -6.14
CA ASP A 143 -9.15 -9.53 -6.69
C ASP A 143 -8.57 -9.99 -8.04
N ARG A 144 -7.53 -9.30 -8.52
CA ARG A 144 -6.86 -9.64 -9.78
C ARG A 144 -5.53 -10.35 -9.54
N ARG A 145 -5.26 -11.35 -10.34
CA ARG A 145 -3.99 -12.09 -10.28
C ARG A 145 -2.83 -11.24 -10.78
N MET A 146 -1.71 -11.34 -10.05
CA MET A 146 -0.46 -10.69 -10.42
C MET A 146 0.46 -11.67 -11.13
N LYS A 147 1.27 -11.17 -12.08
CA LYS A 147 2.37 -11.95 -12.66
C LYS A 147 3.45 -12.19 -11.61
N PRO A 148 4.02 -13.40 -11.53
CA PRO A 148 5.17 -13.64 -10.67
C PRO A 148 6.34 -12.72 -11.03
N VAL A 149 7.04 -12.23 -10.00
CA VAL A 149 8.26 -11.43 -10.19
C VAL A 149 9.46 -12.37 -10.24
N PRO A 150 10.33 -12.32 -11.29
CA PRO A 150 11.53 -13.16 -11.41
C PRO A 150 12.49 -12.97 -10.23
N ALA A 151 13.20 -14.05 -9.86
CA ALA A 151 14.04 -14.07 -8.66
C ALA A 151 15.31 -13.21 -8.78
N ASP A 152 15.79 -13.04 -9.98
CA ASP A 152 17.00 -12.31 -10.34
C ASP A 152 16.78 -10.82 -10.62
N GLN A 153 15.51 -10.36 -10.59
CA GLN A 153 15.17 -8.97 -10.88
C GLN A 153 14.80 -8.21 -9.60
N PHE A 154 15.49 -7.12 -9.37
CA PHE A 154 15.17 -6.15 -8.31
C PHE A 154 14.75 -4.80 -8.88
N TRP A 155 15.56 -4.21 -9.73
CA TRP A 155 15.35 -2.83 -10.20
C TRP A 155 14.12 -2.67 -11.09
N THR A 156 13.88 -3.65 -11.98
CA THR A 156 12.68 -3.58 -12.83
C THR A 156 11.39 -3.56 -12.03
N PRO A 157 11.10 -4.51 -11.12
CA PRO A 157 9.91 -4.43 -10.29
C PRO A 157 9.90 -3.24 -9.33
N PHE A 158 11.06 -2.79 -8.86
CA PHE A 158 11.16 -1.59 -8.02
C PHE A 158 10.64 -0.33 -8.73
N PHE A 159 11.03 -0.10 -9.98
CA PHE A 159 10.61 1.09 -10.73
C PHE A 159 9.31 0.91 -11.52
N VAL A 160 9.02 -0.30 -12.01
CA VAL A 160 7.83 -0.55 -12.84
C VAL A 160 6.62 -0.98 -12.00
N GLY A 161 6.86 -1.62 -10.85
CA GLY A 161 5.80 -2.18 -10.00
C GLY A 161 5.31 -3.54 -10.48
N GLY A 162 4.23 -4.01 -9.85
CA GLY A 162 3.58 -5.27 -10.19
C GLY A 162 2.82 -5.20 -11.51
N ARG A 163 2.64 -6.35 -12.15
CA ARG A 163 1.90 -6.51 -13.41
C ARG A 163 0.76 -7.49 -13.23
N LEU A 164 -0.37 -7.22 -13.88
CA LEU A 164 -1.48 -8.16 -13.93
C LEU A 164 -1.13 -9.38 -14.77
N ALA A 165 -1.65 -10.55 -14.36
CA ALA A 165 -1.67 -11.72 -15.21
C ALA A 165 -2.63 -11.49 -16.39
N ASP A 166 -2.36 -12.15 -17.52
CA ASP A 166 -3.11 -11.92 -18.76
C ASP A 166 -4.51 -12.58 -18.73
N GLU A 167 -4.78 -13.47 -17.76
CA GLU A 167 -6.09 -14.14 -17.61
C GLU A 167 -6.91 -13.58 -16.44
N PRO A 168 -8.23 -13.38 -16.64
CA PRO A 168 -9.15 -13.07 -15.54
C PRO A 168 -9.18 -14.23 -14.54
N VAL A 169 -9.31 -13.90 -13.25
CA VAL A 169 -9.59 -14.92 -12.22
C VAL A 169 -10.97 -15.51 -12.53
N GLU A 170 -11.00 -16.75 -12.97
CA GLU A 170 -12.25 -17.53 -12.96
C GLU A 170 -12.68 -17.65 -11.49
N ARG A 171 -13.73 -16.95 -11.11
CA ARG A 171 -14.27 -17.09 -9.76
C ARG A 171 -14.71 -18.53 -9.61
N ALA A 172 -14.05 -19.29 -8.72
CA ALA A 172 -14.54 -20.60 -8.32
C ALA A 172 -16.05 -20.44 -8.00
N ALA A 173 -16.89 -21.14 -8.75
CA ALA A 173 -18.32 -21.13 -8.50
C ALA A 173 -18.56 -21.48 -7.02
N PRO A 174 -19.48 -20.80 -6.32
CA PRO A 174 -19.82 -21.17 -4.96
C PRO A 174 -20.18 -22.66 -4.95
N PRO A 175 -19.69 -23.43 -3.92
CA PRO A 175 -20.01 -24.84 -3.84
C PRO A 175 -21.52 -25.02 -3.93
N ALA A 176 -21.97 -25.93 -4.78
CA ALA A 176 -23.36 -26.24 -4.96
C ALA A 176 -24.01 -26.54 -3.59
N PRO A 177 -25.22 -26.05 -3.34
CA PRO A 177 -25.91 -26.33 -2.08
C PRO A 177 -26.00 -27.85 -1.90
N ARG A 178 -25.50 -28.34 -0.74
CA ARG A 178 -25.61 -29.75 -0.38
C ARG A 178 -27.09 -30.11 -0.39
N SER A 179 -27.47 -31.01 -1.29
CA SER A 179 -28.81 -31.59 -1.26
C SER A 179 -29.01 -32.29 0.11
N VAL A 180 -29.91 -31.72 0.90
CA VAL A 180 -30.37 -32.38 2.10
C VAL A 180 -31.23 -33.56 1.63
N ALA A 181 -30.67 -34.76 1.70
CA ALA A 181 -31.45 -35.98 1.48
C ALA A 181 -32.47 -36.06 2.61
N VAL A 182 -33.70 -35.76 2.31
CA VAL A 182 -34.83 -36.04 3.17
C VAL A 182 -34.98 -37.57 3.18
N ARG A 183 -34.56 -38.20 4.30
CA ARG A 183 -34.91 -39.61 4.58
C ARG A 183 -36.38 -39.59 4.99
N GLY A 184 -37.24 -40.18 4.20
CA GLY A 184 -38.56 -40.59 4.57
C GLY A 184 -38.54 -41.91 5.36
#